data_b7f220ac343bc23ea58d2b7177c20586
#
_entry.id   b7f220ac343bc23ea58d2b7177c20586
#
_cell.length_a   1.000
_cell.length_b   1.000
_cell.length_c   1.000
_cell.angle_alpha   90.00
_cell.angle_beta   90.00
_cell.angle_gamma   90.00
#
_symmetry.space_group_name_H-M   'P 1'
#
loop_
_entity.id
_entity.type
_entity.pdbx_description
1 polymer ?
#
loop_
_entity_poly.entity_id
_entity_poly.type
_entity_poly.pdbx_seq_one_letter_code
_entity_poly.pdbx_strand_id
1 'polypeptide(L)'
;MRPDSILTLSCPDRTGIVYRVSGLLFDHGCNILDAQQFGDEESGRFFLRVHFDRDAGLPLETVHAAMATLAAGFGMDWQLHDGRRRARLLVLVSKQGHCLNDLLFRAHSGQLKVDIAAVASNHADFAPLAASYQVPFHHLPVTADTRAVQEQQIIDLVERERIDLVVLARYMQILSPTLCRALAGRAINIHHSFLPXPYHQAHARGVKIIGATAHYVTEDLDEGPIIEQDVARVDHAMAPRELVRLGSDTESLVLARAVRRHVEHRILLNGHRTVVFR
;
A
#
# COMPACT_ATOMS: atom_id res chain seq x y z
N MET A 1 -23.48 -10.89 -12.74
CA MET A 1 -22.60 -11.04 -11.55
C MET A 1 -23.05 -10.03 -10.50
N ARG A 2 -23.25 -10.46 -9.24
CA ARG A 2 -23.65 -9.55 -8.17
C ARG A 2 -22.45 -8.63 -7.83
N PRO A 3 -22.69 -7.34 -7.63
CA PRO A 3 -21.59 -6.45 -7.23
C PRO A 3 -21.06 -6.82 -5.84
N ASP A 4 -19.75 -6.75 -5.70
CA ASP A 4 -19.09 -7.10 -4.44
C ASP A 4 -18.56 -5.87 -3.72
N SER A 5 -18.35 -6.00 -2.42
CA SER A 5 -17.91 -4.93 -1.54
C SER A 5 -16.99 -5.49 -0.46
N ILE A 6 -16.21 -4.61 0.12
CA ILE A 6 -15.29 -4.99 1.20
C ILE A 6 -15.54 -4.06 2.38
N LEU A 7 -15.81 -4.66 3.54
CA LEU A 7 -15.92 -3.97 4.82
C LEU A 7 -14.68 -4.27 5.64
N THR A 8 -14.03 -3.24 6.16
CA THR A 8 -12.96 -3.40 7.14
C THR A 8 -13.32 -2.62 8.40
N LEU A 9 -12.99 -3.17 9.56
CA LEU A 9 -13.22 -2.48 10.82
C LEU A 9 -12.23 -2.89 11.89
N SER A 10 -12.03 -2.00 12.84
CA SER A 10 -11.35 -2.30 14.10
C SER A 10 -12.08 -1.58 15.23
N CYS A 11 -12.08 -2.19 16.39
CA CYS A 11 -12.75 -1.62 17.56
C CYS A 11 -12.20 -2.30 18.83
N PRO A 12 -12.53 -1.75 20.02
CA PRO A 12 -12.26 -2.50 21.24
C PRO A 12 -12.95 -3.85 21.18
N ASP A 13 -12.24 -4.93 21.56
CA ASP A 13 -12.78 -6.28 21.46
C ASP A 13 -13.88 -6.49 22.49
N ARG A 14 -14.96 -7.14 22.06
CA ARG A 14 -16.08 -7.49 22.94
C ARG A 14 -16.98 -8.51 22.25
N THR A 15 -17.82 -9.14 23.06
CA THR A 15 -18.80 -10.12 22.58
C THR A 15 -19.78 -9.49 21.60
N GLY A 16 -20.09 -10.22 20.54
CA GLY A 16 -21.20 -9.89 19.65
C GLY A 16 -20.82 -9.15 18.38
N ILE A 17 -19.55 -8.77 18.17
CA ILE A 17 -19.14 -7.99 17.01
C ILE A 17 -19.48 -8.74 15.71
N VAL A 18 -18.99 -9.98 15.58
CA VAL A 18 -19.20 -10.78 14.35
C VAL A 18 -20.69 -11.05 14.13
N TYR A 19 -21.40 -11.40 15.19
CA TYR A 19 -22.85 -11.64 15.11
C TYR A 19 -23.59 -10.42 14.55
N ARG A 20 -23.31 -9.24 15.10
CA ARG A 20 -24.02 -8.03 14.68
C ARG A 20 -23.66 -7.63 13.25
N VAL A 21 -22.39 -7.74 12.86
CA VAL A 21 -21.96 -7.42 11.50
C VAL A 21 -22.57 -8.41 10.50
N SER A 22 -22.44 -9.70 10.76
CA SER A 22 -22.99 -10.70 9.83
C SER A 22 -24.51 -10.65 9.76
N GLY A 23 -25.17 -10.37 10.89
CA GLY A 23 -26.62 -10.19 10.92
C GLY A 23 -27.07 -9.00 10.08
N LEU A 24 -26.35 -7.89 10.18
CA LEU A 24 -26.64 -6.70 9.35
C LEU A 24 -26.55 -7.04 7.87
N LEU A 25 -25.50 -7.73 7.47
CA LEU A 25 -25.33 -8.11 6.07
C LEU A 25 -26.43 -9.07 5.62
N PHE A 26 -26.77 -10.06 6.46
CA PHE A 26 -27.84 -10.99 6.17
C PHE A 26 -29.17 -10.28 6.00
N ASP A 27 -29.50 -9.34 6.90
CA ASP A 27 -30.76 -8.61 6.87
C ASP A 27 -30.92 -7.76 5.59
N HIS A 28 -29.79 -7.40 4.97
CA HIS A 28 -29.79 -6.65 3.70
C HIS A 28 -29.64 -7.54 2.47
N GLY A 29 -29.74 -8.86 2.64
CA GLY A 29 -29.65 -9.79 1.50
C GLY A 29 -28.26 -9.93 0.92
N CYS A 30 -27.23 -9.57 1.69
CA CYS A 30 -25.84 -9.72 1.26
C CYS A 30 -25.34 -11.11 1.59
N ASN A 31 -24.44 -11.63 0.74
CA ASN A 31 -23.82 -12.93 0.97
C ASN A 31 -22.31 -12.75 1.23
N ILE A 32 -21.84 -13.29 2.35
CA ILE A 32 -20.42 -13.20 2.72
C ILE A 32 -19.64 -14.22 1.90
N LEU A 33 -18.64 -13.73 1.16
CA LEU A 33 -17.78 -14.55 0.30
C LEU A 33 -16.50 -14.96 1.02
N ASP A 34 -15.98 -14.08 1.88
CA ASP A 34 -14.77 -14.33 2.67
C ASP A 34 -14.81 -13.43 3.88
N ALA A 35 -14.37 -13.94 5.02
CA ALA A 35 -14.28 -13.16 6.24
C ALA A 35 -13.05 -13.59 7.02
N GLN A 36 -12.27 -12.61 7.46
CA GLN A 36 -11.06 -12.87 8.26
C GLN A 36 -11.07 -11.95 9.46
N GLN A 37 -10.67 -12.46 10.60
CA GLN A 37 -10.67 -11.69 11.83
C GLN A 37 -9.41 -11.97 12.65
N PHE A 38 -9.09 -11.02 13.52
CA PHE A 38 -7.97 -11.16 14.45
C PHE A 38 -8.28 -10.35 15.69
N GLY A 39 -8.16 -11.00 16.86
CA GLY A 39 -8.23 -10.30 18.14
C GLY A 39 -6.82 -10.20 18.70
N ASP A 40 -6.38 -8.99 18.98
CA ASP A 40 -5.05 -8.75 19.53
C ASP A 40 -5.16 -8.56 21.05
N GLU A 41 -4.72 -9.56 21.80
CA GLU A 41 -4.81 -9.53 23.25
C GLU A 41 -3.98 -8.40 23.85
N GLU A 42 -2.87 -8.05 23.21
CA GLU A 42 -1.97 -7.00 23.74
C GLU A 42 -2.62 -5.63 23.68
N SER A 43 -3.25 -5.29 22.56
CA SER A 43 -3.90 -3.99 22.41
C SER A 43 -5.37 -3.99 22.84
N GLY A 44 -5.97 -5.16 23.05
CA GLY A 44 -7.37 -5.30 23.35
C GLY A 44 -8.28 -4.93 22.18
N ARG A 45 -7.77 -5.00 20.96
CA ARG A 45 -8.52 -4.59 19.78
C ARG A 45 -8.88 -5.78 18.89
N PHE A 46 -10.02 -5.66 18.25
CA PHE A 46 -10.54 -6.63 17.29
C PHE A 46 -10.48 -6.03 15.88
N PHE A 47 -10.13 -6.88 14.92
CA PHE A 47 -9.96 -6.51 13.51
C PHE A 47 -10.75 -7.47 12.65
N LEU A 48 -11.49 -6.94 11.66
CA LEU A 48 -12.33 -7.76 10.79
C LEU A 48 -12.30 -7.22 9.37
N ARG A 49 -12.16 -8.12 8.40
CA ARG A 49 -12.35 -7.83 6.97
C ARG A 49 -13.39 -8.79 6.43
N VAL A 50 -14.42 -8.25 5.77
CA VAL A 50 -15.48 -9.06 5.17
C VAL A 50 -15.60 -8.68 3.70
N HIS A 51 -15.50 -9.67 2.83
CA HIS A 51 -15.76 -9.53 1.40
C HIS A 51 -17.13 -10.15 1.15
N PHE A 52 -18.07 -9.36 0.61
CA PHE A 52 -19.44 -9.82 0.44
C PHE A 52 -20.00 -9.32 -0.90
N ASP A 53 -21.02 -10.02 -1.40
CA ASP A 53 -21.77 -9.52 -2.55
C ASP A 53 -23.14 -9.02 -2.09
N ARG A 54 -23.76 -8.21 -2.94
CA ARG A 54 -25.08 -7.66 -2.68
C ARG A 54 -25.91 -7.70 -3.95
N ASP A 55 -27.21 -7.58 -3.79
CA ASP A 55 -28.09 -7.46 -4.94
C ASP A 55 -27.79 -6.17 -5.68
N ALA A 56 -27.82 -6.22 -7.02
CA ALA A 56 -27.51 -5.07 -7.85
C ALA A 56 -28.47 -3.89 -7.61
N GLY A 57 -29.69 -4.19 -7.17
CA GLY A 57 -30.68 -3.16 -6.83
C GLY A 57 -30.50 -2.54 -5.45
N LEU A 58 -29.59 -3.08 -4.62
CA LEU A 58 -29.32 -2.54 -3.29
C LEU A 58 -28.16 -1.54 -3.38
N PRO A 59 -28.41 -0.24 -3.15
CA PRO A 59 -27.31 0.73 -3.18
C PRO A 59 -26.32 0.46 -2.05
N LEU A 60 -25.02 0.65 -2.32
CA LEU A 60 -24.01 0.49 -1.29
C LEU A 60 -24.22 1.48 -0.14
N GLU A 61 -24.79 2.65 -0.44
CA GLU A 61 -25.11 3.67 0.54
C GLU A 61 -26.10 3.18 1.60
N THR A 62 -27.01 2.27 1.23
CA THR A 62 -27.95 1.68 2.19
C THR A 62 -27.19 0.84 3.22
N VAL A 63 -26.25 0.02 2.76
CA VAL A 63 -25.41 -0.79 3.64
C VAL A 63 -24.54 0.13 4.50
N HIS A 64 -23.98 1.18 3.88
CA HIS A 64 -23.15 2.16 4.59
C HIS A 64 -23.93 2.80 5.74
N ALA A 65 -25.15 3.24 5.50
CA ALA A 65 -25.97 3.89 6.53
C ALA A 65 -26.27 2.93 7.70
N ALA A 66 -26.62 1.68 7.38
CA ALA A 66 -26.87 0.68 8.41
C ALA A 66 -25.60 0.39 9.23
N MET A 67 -24.45 0.29 8.53
CA MET A 67 -23.18 0.03 9.19
C MET A 67 -22.77 1.21 10.08
N ALA A 68 -23.04 2.45 9.66
CA ALA A 68 -22.71 3.63 10.45
C ALA A 68 -23.43 3.60 11.81
N THR A 69 -24.69 3.19 11.83
CA THR A 69 -25.45 3.07 13.08
C THR A 69 -24.85 1.99 13.98
N LEU A 70 -24.55 0.82 13.40
CA LEU A 70 -23.96 -0.27 14.15
C LEU A 70 -22.59 0.12 14.71
N ALA A 71 -21.77 0.74 13.87
CA ALA A 71 -20.40 1.11 14.23
C ALA A 71 -20.35 2.09 15.39
N ALA A 72 -21.31 3.02 15.46
CA ALA A 72 -21.37 3.99 16.55
C ALA A 72 -21.53 3.28 17.90
N GLY A 73 -22.33 2.21 17.94
CA GLY A 73 -22.55 1.46 19.19
C GLY A 73 -21.35 0.66 19.67
N PHE A 74 -20.40 0.37 18.78
CA PHE A 74 -19.20 -0.42 19.11
C PHE A 74 -17.93 0.41 19.13
N GLY A 75 -17.99 1.68 18.78
CA GLY A 75 -16.77 2.52 18.67
C GLY A 75 -15.84 2.03 17.58
N MET A 76 -16.39 1.66 16.42
CA MET A 76 -15.63 1.11 15.32
C MET A 76 -14.96 2.19 14.47
N ASP A 77 -13.70 1.95 14.11
CA ASP A 77 -13.06 2.58 12.95
C ASP A 77 -13.33 1.65 11.78
N TRP A 78 -14.02 2.13 10.73
CA TRP A 78 -14.46 1.24 9.68
C TRP A 78 -14.51 1.92 8.32
N GLN A 79 -14.41 1.10 7.28
CA GLN A 79 -14.50 1.56 5.89
C GLN A 79 -15.31 0.55 5.08
N LEU A 80 -16.03 1.05 4.09
CA LEU A 80 -16.80 0.22 3.17
C LEU A 80 -16.43 0.62 1.74
N HIS A 81 -16.01 -0.36 0.95
CA HIS A 81 -15.48 -0.12 -0.39
C HIS A 81 -16.27 -0.90 -1.44
N ASP A 82 -16.52 -0.28 -2.59
CA ASP A 82 -17.04 -0.97 -3.76
C ASP A 82 -15.90 -1.82 -4.34
N GLY A 83 -16.10 -3.14 -4.41
CA GLY A 83 -15.06 -4.07 -4.88
C GLY A 83 -14.72 -3.91 -6.36
N ARG A 84 -15.56 -3.21 -7.14
CA ARG A 84 -15.32 -2.97 -8.56
C ARG A 84 -14.44 -1.74 -8.80
N ARG A 85 -14.27 -0.89 -7.81
CA ARG A 85 -13.51 0.34 -7.97
C ARG A 85 -12.01 0.03 -8.00
N ARG A 86 -11.33 0.48 -9.06
CA ARG A 86 -9.88 0.32 -9.16
C ARG A 86 -9.19 1.49 -8.47
N ALA A 87 -8.21 1.18 -7.64
CA ALA A 87 -7.42 2.22 -6.98
C ALA A 87 -6.55 2.96 -7.99
N ARG A 88 -6.44 4.26 -7.83
CA ARG A 88 -5.61 5.11 -8.69
C ARG A 88 -4.29 5.38 -7.99
N LEU A 89 -3.19 5.06 -8.63
CA LEU A 89 -1.84 5.15 -8.08
C LEU A 89 -1.04 6.26 -8.73
N LEU A 90 -0.25 6.95 -7.90
CA LEU A 90 0.87 7.76 -8.34
C LEU A 90 2.15 7.04 -7.92
N VAL A 91 3.05 6.78 -8.86
CA VAL A 91 4.32 6.14 -8.55
C VAL A 91 5.43 7.17 -8.62
N LEU A 92 6.17 7.32 -7.52
CA LEU A 92 7.34 8.20 -7.44
C LEU A 92 8.60 7.36 -7.59
N VAL A 93 9.54 7.84 -8.40
CA VAL A 93 10.78 7.09 -8.70
C VAL A 93 11.94 8.06 -8.86
N SER A 94 13.16 7.63 -8.55
CA SER A 94 14.36 8.40 -8.85
C SER A 94 15.14 7.71 -9.99
N LYS A 95 16.31 7.11 -9.72
CA LYS A 95 17.17 6.57 -10.80
C LYS A 95 17.19 5.05 -10.89
N GLN A 96 16.47 4.35 -10.02
CA GLN A 96 16.42 2.89 -10.06
C GLN A 96 15.00 2.47 -10.39
N GLY A 97 14.82 1.91 -11.58
CA GLY A 97 13.50 1.71 -12.17
C GLY A 97 12.92 0.31 -12.07
N HIS A 98 13.60 -0.62 -11.37
CA HIS A 98 13.14 -2.03 -11.34
C HIS A 98 11.74 -2.16 -10.72
N CYS A 99 11.48 -1.46 -9.63
CA CYS A 99 10.15 -1.49 -8.99
C CYS A 99 9.09 -0.82 -9.86
N LEU A 100 9.43 0.33 -10.48
CA LEU A 100 8.51 1.01 -11.39
C LEU A 100 8.14 0.10 -12.56
N ASN A 101 9.15 -0.51 -13.19
CA ASN A 101 8.92 -1.40 -14.33
C ASN A 101 8.01 -2.57 -13.95
N ASP A 102 8.25 -3.18 -12.79
CA ASP A 102 7.45 -4.30 -12.31
C ASP A 102 6.00 -3.87 -12.08
N LEU A 103 5.77 -2.72 -11.44
CA LEU A 103 4.42 -2.23 -11.18
C LEU A 103 3.68 -1.91 -12.49
N LEU A 104 4.36 -1.25 -13.43
CA LEU A 104 3.76 -0.92 -14.73
C LEU A 104 3.34 -2.20 -15.46
N PHE A 105 4.21 -3.21 -15.49
CA PHE A 105 3.89 -4.48 -16.14
C PHE A 105 2.71 -5.18 -15.47
N ARG A 106 2.71 -5.27 -14.14
CA ARG A 106 1.63 -5.95 -13.41
C ARG A 106 0.29 -5.24 -13.59
N ALA A 107 0.28 -3.91 -13.61
CA ALA A 107 -0.94 -3.14 -13.85
C ALA A 107 -1.44 -3.37 -15.28
N HIS A 108 -0.53 -3.32 -16.25
CA HIS A 108 -0.87 -3.49 -17.66
C HIS A 108 -1.39 -4.90 -17.95
N SER A 109 -0.78 -5.93 -17.37
CA SER A 109 -1.16 -7.32 -17.61
C SER A 109 -2.38 -7.77 -16.80
N GLY A 110 -2.89 -6.94 -15.90
CA GLY A 110 -4.03 -7.28 -15.06
C GLY A 110 -3.68 -8.08 -13.82
N GLN A 111 -2.40 -8.36 -13.59
CA GLN A 111 -1.97 -9.05 -12.37
C GLN A 111 -2.20 -8.21 -11.12
N LEU A 112 -2.19 -6.88 -11.28
CA LEU A 112 -2.44 -5.93 -10.21
C LEU A 112 -3.59 -5.03 -10.67
N LYS A 113 -4.72 -5.10 -9.99
CA LYS A 113 -5.96 -4.43 -10.44
C LYS A 113 -5.98 -2.98 -9.99
N VAL A 114 -5.13 -2.17 -10.59
CA VAL A 114 -5.00 -0.74 -10.30
C VAL A 114 -4.93 0.05 -11.60
N ASP A 115 -5.14 1.34 -11.50
CA ASP A 115 -4.86 2.29 -12.57
C ASP A 115 -3.66 3.12 -12.14
N ILE A 116 -2.51 2.97 -12.81
CA ILE A 116 -1.39 3.85 -12.55
C ILE A 116 -1.67 5.14 -13.31
N ALA A 117 -2.16 6.15 -12.57
CA ALA A 117 -2.64 7.40 -13.16
C ALA A 117 -1.49 8.29 -13.61
N ALA A 118 -0.34 8.19 -12.95
CA ALA A 118 0.82 9.01 -13.28
C ALA A 118 2.07 8.42 -12.64
N VAL A 119 3.20 8.76 -13.25
CA VAL A 119 4.54 8.55 -12.69
C VAL A 119 5.16 9.93 -12.52
N ALA A 120 5.80 10.18 -11.40
CA ALA A 120 6.56 11.43 -11.19
C ALA A 120 7.96 11.08 -10.71
N SER A 121 8.92 11.92 -11.11
CA SER A 121 10.32 11.67 -10.77
C SER A 121 11.09 12.97 -10.70
N ASN A 122 12.09 12.99 -9.82
CA ASN A 122 13.05 14.10 -9.78
C ASN A 122 14.09 14.00 -10.89
N HIS A 123 14.04 12.95 -11.73
CA HIS A 123 14.89 12.76 -12.90
C HIS A 123 14.02 12.40 -14.11
N ALA A 124 14.52 12.67 -15.31
CA ALA A 124 13.75 12.40 -16.53
C ALA A 124 13.95 10.98 -17.09
N ASP A 125 14.79 10.16 -16.45
CA ASP A 125 15.30 8.90 -16.99
C ASP A 125 14.19 7.94 -17.42
N PHE A 126 13.07 7.90 -16.69
CA PHE A 126 12.03 6.90 -16.92
C PHE A 126 10.81 7.42 -17.68
N ALA A 127 10.92 8.63 -18.27
CA ALA A 127 9.84 9.14 -19.13
C ALA A 127 9.54 8.19 -20.30
N PRO A 128 10.54 7.65 -21.04
CA PRO A 128 10.23 6.69 -22.10
C PRO A 128 9.57 5.41 -21.60
N LEU A 129 9.95 4.92 -20.44
CA LEU A 129 9.34 3.71 -19.89
C LEU A 129 7.84 3.94 -19.57
N ALA A 130 7.53 5.05 -18.91
CA ALA A 130 6.13 5.40 -18.60
C ALA A 130 5.33 5.57 -19.91
N ALA A 131 5.91 6.24 -20.91
CA ALA A 131 5.26 6.44 -22.20
C ALA A 131 4.96 5.13 -22.90
N SER A 132 5.83 4.12 -22.78
CA SER A 132 5.61 2.81 -23.40
C SER A 132 4.37 2.08 -22.84
N TYR A 133 3.93 2.45 -21.63
CA TYR A 133 2.70 1.96 -21.04
C TYR A 133 1.55 2.98 -21.12
N GLN A 134 1.77 4.08 -21.84
CA GLN A 134 0.79 5.16 -22.00
C GLN A 134 0.39 5.80 -20.67
N VAL A 135 1.36 5.89 -19.75
CA VAL A 135 1.15 6.52 -18.44
C VAL A 135 1.80 7.90 -18.46
N PRO A 136 1.07 8.95 -18.05
CA PRO A 136 1.65 10.30 -17.97
C PRO A 136 2.88 10.34 -17.05
N PHE A 137 3.91 11.07 -17.46
CA PHE A 137 5.13 11.22 -16.69
C PHE A 137 5.33 12.71 -16.35
N HIS A 138 5.64 12.98 -15.08
CA HIS A 138 5.88 14.34 -14.59
C HIS A 138 7.30 14.44 -14.08
N HIS A 139 8.11 15.26 -14.77
CA HIS A 139 9.47 15.54 -14.30
C HIS A 139 9.40 16.68 -13.29
N LEU A 140 9.67 16.38 -12.02
CA LEU A 140 9.58 17.31 -10.89
C LEU A 140 10.95 17.39 -10.21
N PRO A 141 11.91 18.10 -10.82
CA PRO A 141 13.26 18.19 -10.23
C PRO A 141 13.21 18.92 -8.89
N VAL A 142 14.15 18.61 -8.03
CA VAL A 142 14.17 19.14 -6.68
C VAL A 142 15.59 19.46 -6.23
N THR A 143 15.71 20.62 -5.57
CA THR A 143 16.92 21.03 -4.85
C THR A 143 16.52 21.41 -3.44
N ALA A 144 17.50 21.70 -2.59
CA ALA A 144 17.21 22.15 -1.23
C ALA A 144 16.28 23.38 -1.23
N ASP A 145 16.52 24.29 -2.17
CA ASP A 145 15.75 25.55 -2.24
C ASP A 145 14.36 25.41 -2.85
N THR A 146 14.13 24.37 -3.65
CA THR A 146 12.86 24.19 -4.35
C THR A 146 11.99 23.09 -3.73
N ARG A 147 12.41 22.49 -2.64
CA ARG A 147 11.71 21.33 -2.05
C ARG A 147 10.24 21.65 -1.76
N ALA A 148 9.96 22.77 -1.10
CA ALA A 148 8.58 23.10 -0.74
C ALA A 148 7.68 23.25 -1.97
N VAL A 149 8.19 23.89 -3.02
CA VAL A 149 7.44 24.04 -4.28
C VAL A 149 7.23 22.69 -4.94
N GLN A 150 8.29 21.87 -5.00
CA GLN A 150 8.22 20.55 -5.64
C GLN A 150 7.24 19.64 -4.89
N GLU A 151 7.24 19.67 -3.56
CA GLU A 151 6.30 18.87 -2.78
C GLU A 151 4.86 19.35 -2.97
N GLN A 152 4.65 20.65 -3.12
CA GLN A 152 3.32 21.16 -3.43
C GLN A 152 2.85 20.65 -4.80
N GLN A 153 3.76 20.56 -5.77
CA GLN A 153 3.43 19.97 -7.08
C GLN A 153 2.97 18.51 -6.92
N ILE A 154 3.60 17.74 -6.03
CA ILE A 154 3.17 16.37 -5.75
C ILE A 154 1.77 16.37 -5.15
N ILE A 155 1.51 17.22 -4.15
CA ILE A 155 0.19 17.31 -3.51
C ILE A 155 -0.88 17.68 -4.55
N ASP A 156 -0.59 18.67 -5.40
CA ASP A 156 -1.52 19.11 -6.45
C ASP A 156 -1.82 17.96 -7.43
N LEU A 157 -0.80 17.19 -7.77
CA LEU A 157 -0.96 16.04 -8.66
C LEU A 157 -1.84 14.97 -8.01
N VAL A 158 -1.63 14.69 -6.71
CA VAL A 158 -2.43 13.74 -5.95
C VAL A 158 -3.90 14.15 -5.95
N GLU A 159 -4.18 15.43 -5.75
CA GLU A 159 -5.56 15.94 -5.74
C GLU A 159 -6.18 15.94 -7.13
N ARG A 160 -5.47 16.49 -8.12
CA ARG A 160 -5.99 16.59 -9.48
C ARG A 160 -6.31 15.23 -10.08
N GLU A 161 -5.43 14.25 -9.87
CA GLU A 161 -5.59 12.90 -10.42
C GLU A 161 -6.42 11.98 -9.53
N ARG A 162 -6.90 12.47 -8.39
CA ARG A 162 -7.69 11.67 -7.43
C ARG A 162 -6.96 10.40 -7.04
N ILE A 163 -5.72 10.56 -6.62
CA ILE A 163 -4.84 9.44 -6.28
C ILE A 163 -5.28 8.82 -4.96
N ASP A 164 -5.44 7.51 -4.94
CA ASP A 164 -5.76 6.74 -3.74
C ASP A 164 -4.51 6.32 -2.98
N LEU A 165 -3.42 6.03 -3.69
CA LEU A 165 -2.18 5.53 -3.08
C LEU A 165 -0.98 6.09 -3.83
N VAL A 166 -0.04 6.63 -3.06
CA VAL A 166 1.27 7.05 -3.57
C VAL A 166 2.27 5.95 -3.26
N VAL A 167 3.00 5.50 -4.28
CA VAL A 167 3.99 4.41 -4.13
C VAL A 167 5.37 4.98 -4.37
N LEU A 168 6.23 4.95 -3.35
CA LEU A 168 7.61 5.36 -3.47
C LEU A 168 8.43 4.16 -3.94
N ALA A 169 8.63 4.06 -5.26
CA ALA A 169 9.31 2.95 -5.93
C ALA A 169 10.77 3.34 -6.15
N ARG A 170 11.55 3.36 -5.08
CA ARG A 170 12.93 3.84 -5.07
C ARG A 170 13.00 5.35 -5.36
N TYR A 171 12.15 6.11 -4.67
CA TYR A 171 12.18 7.56 -4.71
C TYR A 171 13.15 8.04 -3.63
N MET A 172 14.32 8.53 -4.05
CA MET A 172 15.46 8.76 -3.16
C MET A 172 15.46 10.20 -2.62
N GLN A 173 14.29 10.68 -2.20
CA GLN A 173 14.14 11.98 -1.54
C GLN A 173 13.46 11.76 -0.20
N ILE A 174 13.96 12.42 0.83
CA ILE A 174 13.32 12.39 2.15
C ILE A 174 12.14 13.37 2.09
N LEU A 175 10.95 12.87 2.38
CA LEU A 175 9.74 13.69 2.37
C LEU A 175 9.70 14.57 3.60
N SER A 176 9.22 15.80 3.45
CA SER A 176 9.04 16.70 4.59
C SER A 176 7.90 16.19 5.49
N PRO A 177 7.88 16.59 6.76
CA PRO A 177 6.74 16.26 7.63
C PRO A 177 5.40 16.71 7.05
N THR A 178 5.36 17.85 6.35
CA THR A 178 4.14 18.36 5.72
C THR A 178 3.62 17.36 4.67
N LEU A 179 4.50 16.86 3.80
CA LEU A 179 4.09 15.90 2.78
C LEU A 179 3.71 14.56 3.42
N CYS A 180 4.47 14.10 4.42
CA CYS A 180 4.16 12.87 5.12
C CYS A 180 2.75 12.91 5.74
N ARG A 181 2.40 14.03 6.38
CA ARG A 181 1.07 14.20 6.97
C ARG A 181 -0.03 14.22 5.89
N ALA A 182 0.23 14.89 4.78
CA ALA A 182 -0.74 14.96 3.67
C ALA A 182 -1.03 13.58 3.09
N LEU A 183 -0.06 12.67 3.14
CA LEU A 183 -0.16 11.34 2.56
C LEU A 183 -0.37 10.24 3.63
N ALA A 184 -0.68 10.61 4.86
CA ALA A 184 -0.80 9.65 5.96
C ALA A 184 -1.79 8.54 5.62
N GLY A 185 -1.35 7.29 5.78
CA GLY A 185 -2.17 6.10 5.52
C GLY A 185 -2.33 5.74 4.05
N ARG A 186 -1.77 6.55 3.14
CA ARG A 186 -1.90 6.30 1.70
C ARG A 186 -0.59 6.54 0.93
N ALA A 187 0.53 6.23 1.56
CA ALA A 187 1.82 6.23 0.88
C ALA A 187 2.64 5.04 1.38
N ILE A 188 3.17 4.25 0.44
CA ILE A 188 3.96 3.06 0.71
C ILE A 188 5.37 3.28 0.15
N ASN A 189 6.38 2.97 0.97
CA ASN A 189 7.78 3.03 0.57
C ASN A 189 8.37 1.64 0.52
N ILE A 190 9.28 1.40 -0.41
CA ILE A 190 10.12 0.20 -0.42
C ILE A 190 11.51 0.57 0.11
N HIS A 191 11.95 -0.11 1.15
CA HIS A 191 13.26 0.03 1.75
C HIS A 191 14.08 -1.22 1.42
N HIS A 192 15.32 -1.03 0.95
CA HIS A 192 16.11 -2.07 0.32
C HIS A 192 16.90 -2.97 1.27
N SER A 193 16.71 -2.87 2.59
CA SER A 193 17.45 -3.76 3.51
C SER A 193 16.83 -3.84 4.90
N PHE A 194 17.22 -4.88 5.63
CA PHE A 194 17.04 -4.95 7.07
C PHE A 194 18.15 -4.21 7.82
N LEU A 195 19.29 -3.97 7.13
CA LEU A 195 20.44 -3.29 7.70
C LEU A 195 20.78 -2.14 6.74
N PRO A 196 21.14 -1.01 7.29
CA PRO A 196 21.54 0.12 6.43
C PRO A 196 22.86 -0.14 5.71
N UNK A 197 22.94 -0.88 4.61
CA UNK A 197 23.82 -1.07 4.07
C UNK A 197 23.65 -1.23 2.93
N PRO A 198 24.06 -0.36 2.22
CA PRO A 198 24.02 -0.61 0.78
C PRO A 198 24.63 -1.95 0.42
N TYR A 199 24.25 -2.50 -0.71
CA TYR A 199 24.64 -3.87 -1.08
C TYR A 199 26.16 -4.07 -1.09
N HIS A 200 26.92 -3.05 -1.44
CA HIS A 200 28.39 -3.16 -1.41
C HIS A 200 28.92 -3.33 0.02
N GLN A 201 28.34 -2.61 0.96
CA GLN A 201 28.72 -2.76 2.37
C GLN A 201 28.27 -4.09 2.93
N ALA A 202 27.08 -4.54 2.55
CA ALA A 202 26.58 -5.86 2.95
C ALA A 202 27.51 -6.96 2.45
N HIS A 203 27.95 -6.86 1.19
CA HIS A 203 28.91 -7.80 0.62
C HIS A 203 30.23 -7.78 1.41
N ALA A 204 30.77 -6.58 1.66
CA ALA A 204 32.03 -6.44 2.39
C ALA A 204 31.96 -7.04 3.80
N ARG A 205 30.78 -7.01 4.42
CA ARG A 205 30.56 -7.60 5.75
C ARG A 205 30.31 -9.10 5.70
N GLY A 206 30.17 -9.67 4.50
CA GLY A 206 29.93 -11.11 4.35
C GLY A 206 28.57 -11.57 4.85
N VAL A 207 27.52 -10.77 4.64
CA VAL A 207 26.16 -11.14 5.07
C VAL A 207 25.71 -12.45 4.43
N LYS A 208 24.78 -13.14 5.06
CA LYS A 208 24.22 -14.41 4.57
C LYS A 208 22.79 -14.27 4.07
N ILE A 209 22.19 -13.13 4.32
CA ILE A 209 20.85 -12.80 3.79
C ILE A 209 20.82 -11.31 3.44
N ILE A 210 20.00 -10.98 2.45
CA ILE A 210 19.58 -9.61 2.16
C ILE A 210 18.06 -9.60 2.17
N GLY A 211 17.48 -8.42 2.25
CA GLY A 211 16.01 -8.36 2.31
C GLY A 211 15.46 -7.03 1.84
N ALA A 212 14.16 -6.93 1.87
CA ALA A 212 13.44 -5.71 1.54
C ALA A 212 12.23 -5.58 2.44
N THR A 213 11.86 -4.34 2.74
CA THR A 213 10.70 -4.02 3.59
C THR A 213 9.84 -2.97 2.89
N ALA A 214 8.55 -3.25 2.77
CA ALA A 214 7.57 -2.24 2.37
C ALA A 214 6.79 -1.79 3.60
N HIS A 215 6.68 -0.49 3.79
CA HIS A 215 6.03 0.08 4.97
C HIS A 215 5.27 1.35 4.58
N TYR A 216 4.30 1.72 5.41
CA TYR A 216 3.65 3.03 5.23
C TYR A 216 4.63 4.14 5.57
N VAL A 217 4.51 5.24 4.83
CA VAL A 217 5.33 6.42 5.07
C VAL A 217 4.79 7.17 6.30
N THR A 218 5.69 7.54 7.20
CA THR A 218 5.40 8.39 8.35
C THR A 218 6.46 9.48 8.42
N GLU A 219 6.33 10.38 9.39
CA GLU A 219 7.33 11.43 9.59
C GLU A 219 8.68 10.86 10.03
N ASP A 220 8.65 9.69 10.66
CA ASP A 220 9.89 9.01 11.09
C ASP A 220 10.42 8.20 9.91
N LEU A 221 11.61 8.59 9.45
CA LEU A 221 12.21 8.01 8.24
C LEU A 221 12.42 6.49 8.39
N ASP A 222 11.85 5.73 7.45
CA ASP A 222 11.97 4.27 7.36
C ASP A 222 11.47 3.52 8.59
N GLU A 223 10.65 4.16 9.44
CA GLU A 223 10.11 3.55 10.67
C GLU A 223 8.59 3.40 10.66
N GLY A 224 7.96 3.57 9.51
CA GLY A 224 6.51 3.41 9.39
C GLY A 224 6.05 1.96 9.55
N PRO A 225 4.75 1.74 9.80
CA PRO A 225 4.20 0.40 9.99
C PRO A 225 4.53 -0.52 8.82
N ILE A 226 5.09 -1.68 9.14
CA ILE A 226 5.57 -2.65 8.14
C ILE A 226 4.37 -3.39 7.53
N ILE A 227 4.36 -3.51 6.20
CA ILE A 227 3.31 -4.20 5.46
C ILE A 227 3.79 -5.57 4.98
N GLU A 228 5.00 -5.61 4.41
CA GLU A 228 5.52 -6.83 3.79
C GLU A 228 7.03 -6.82 3.88
N GLN A 229 7.59 -8.00 4.10
CA GLN A 229 9.05 -8.21 4.10
C GLN A 229 9.36 -9.53 3.41
N ASP A 230 10.51 -9.58 2.74
CA ASP A 230 11.03 -10.84 2.22
C ASP A 230 12.55 -10.79 2.25
N VAL A 231 13.16 -11.97 2.20
CA VAL A 231 14.62 -12.12 2.26
C VAL A 231 15.08 -13.06 1.16
N ALA A 232 16.36 -12.90 0.78
CA ALA A 232 17.01 -13.80 -0.12
C ALA A 232 18.34 -14.23 0.48
N ARG A 233 18.68 -15.51 0.32
CA ARG A 233 19.96 -16.04 0.77
C ARG A 233 21.07 -15.63 -0.18
N VAL A 234 22.20 -15.25 0.38
CA VAL A 234 23.40 -14.91 -0.37
C VAL A 234 24.58 -15.66 0.24
N ASP A 235 25.66 -15.80 -0.52
CA ASP A 235 26.84 -16.49 -0.02
C ASP A 235 28.13 -15.76 -0.46
N HIS A 236 29.25 -16.33 -0.05
CA HIS A 236 30.56 -15.71 -0.25
C HIS A 236 31.03 -15.73 -1.70
N ALA A 237 30.41 -16.55 -2.54
CA ALA A 237 30.81 -16.66 -3.95
C ALA A 237 30.12 -15.59 -4.83
N MET A 238 29.08 -14.95 -4.30
CA MET A 238 28.33 -13.93 -5.06
C MET A 238 29.08 -12.61 -5.08
N ALA A 239 29.22 -12.04 -6.27
CA ALA A 239 29.81 -10.70 -6.43
C ALA A 239 28.79 -9.62 -6.01
N PRO A 240 29.26 -8.40 -5.67
CA PRO A 240 28.33 -7.32 -5.29
C PRO A 240 27.23 -7.07 -6.31
N ARG A 241 27.52 -7.18 -7.61
CA ARG A 241 26.51 -6.99 -8.65
C ARG A 241 25.38 -8.03 -8.59
N GLU A 242 25.69 -9.23 -8.11
CA GLU A 242 24.71 -10.29 -7.95
C GLU A 242 23.80 -10.01 -6.76
N LEU A 243 24.36 -9.46 -5.68
CA LEU A 243 23.57 -9.00 -4.55
C LEU A 243 22.61 -7.89 -4.97
N VAL A 244 23.08 -6.93 -5.78
CA VAL A 244 22.24 -5.85 -6.29
C VAL A 244 21.08 -6.42 -7.10
N ARG A 245 21.36 -7.36 -8.01
CA ARG A 245 20.32 -7.96 -8.84
C ARG A 245 19.28 -8.69 -7.99
N LEU A 246 19.75 -9.55 -7.09
CA LEU A 246 18.86 -10.32 -6.23
C LEU A 246 18.04 -9.41 -5.31
N GLY A 247 18.67 -8.34 -4.82
CA GLY A 247 18.00 -7.34 -4.02
C GLY A 247 16.90 -6.62 -4.80
N SER A 248 17.19 -6.26 -6.05
CA SER A 248 16.21 -5.59 -6.92
C SER A 248 14.99 -6.48 -7.18
N ASP A 249 15.22 -7.78 -7.40
CA ASP A 249 14.13 -8.74 -7.57
C ASP A 249 13.28 -8.84 -6.31
N THR A 250 13.94 -8.91 -5.14
CA THR A 250 13.25 -8.98 -3.85
C THR A 250 12.44 -7.70 -3.59
N GLU A 251 13.04 -6.52 -3.85
CA GLU A 251 12.35 -5.24 -3.67
C GLU A 251 11.09 -5.16 -4.54
N SER A 252 11.19 -5.56 -5.80
CA SER A 252 10.06 -5.51 -6.72
C SER A 252 8.92 -6.39 -6.23
N LEU A 253 9.23 -7.60 -5.79
CA LEU A 253 8.23 -8.55 -5.30
C LEU A 253 7.56 -8.05 -4.01
N VAL A 254 8.36 -7.57 -3.06
CA VAL A 254 7.85 -7.07 -1.77
C VAL A 254 6.93 -5.87 -2.00
N LEU A 255 7.35 -4.93 -2.85
CA LEU A 255 6.53 -3.74 -3.12
C LEU A 255 5.22 -4.12 -3.81
N ALA A 256 5.27 -5.00 -4.80
CA ALA A 256 4.06 -5.44 -5.52
C ALA A 256 3.07 -6.11 -4.56
N ARG A 257 3.57 -6.95 -3.65
CA ARG A 257 2.71 -7.61 -2.65
C ARG A 257 2.07 -6.59 -1.70
N ALA A 258 2.85 -5.62 -1.24
CA ALA A 258 2.34 -4.59 -0.33
C ALA A 258 1.26 -3.75 -0.99
N VAL A 259 1.50 -3.31 -2.24
CA VAL A 259 0.51 -2.54 -3.00
C VAL A 259 -0.77 -3.37 -3.19
N ARG A 260 -0.63 -4.64 -3.56
CA ARG A 260 -1.80 -5.52 -3.75
C ARG A 260 -2.63 -5.61 -2.46
N ARG A 261 -1.97 -5.85 -1.33
CA ARG A 261 -2.68 -5.97 -0.06
C ARG A 261 -3.38 -4.68 0.33
N HIS A 262 -2.75 -3.54 0.04
CA HIS A 262 -3.37 -2.25 0.33
C HIS A 262 -4.63 -2.05 -0.52
N VAL A 263 -4.53 -2.25 -1.84
CA VAL A 263 -5.67 -1.96 -2.73
C VAL A 263 -6.78 -2.99 -2.60
N GLU A 264 -6.49 -4.18 -2.05
CA GLU A 264 -7.51 -5.17 -1.71
C GLU A 264 -8.08 -4.95 -0.30
N HIS A 265 -7.68 -3.87 0.36
CA HIS A 265 -8.14 -3.51 1.71
C HIS A 265 -7.90 -4.63 2.71
N ARG A 266 -6.69 -5.20 2.67
CA ARG A 266 -6.28 -6.29 3.57
C ARG A 266 -5.45 -5.82 4.75
N ILE A 267 -5.14 -4.53 4.84
CA ILE A 267 -4.22 -4.00 5.85
C ILE A 267 -4.97 -3.08 6.79
N LEU A 268 -4.94 -3.39 8.10
CA LEU A 268 -5.49 -2.52 9.14
C LEU A 268 -4.37 -2.13 10.09
N LEU A 269 -4.38 -0.87 10.52
CA LEU A 269 -3.35 -0.37 11.44
C LEU A 269 -3.69 -0.76 12.87
N ASN A 270 -2.66 -1.14 13.63
CA ASN A 270 -2.73 -1.45 15.05
C ASN A 270 -1.56 -0.75 15.75
N GLY A 271 -1.71 0.56 15.98
CA GLY A 271 -0.61 1.39 16.46
C GLY A 271 0.50 1.45 15.42
N HIS A 272 1.71 1.05 15.82
CA HIS A 272 2.87 1.01 14.93
C HIS A 272 2.98 -0.28 14.12
N ARG A 273 2.04 -1.19 14.31
CA ARG A 273 2.02 -2.48 13.62
C ARG A 273 0.87 -2.53 12.62
N THR A 274 0.90 -3.51 11.73
CA THR A 274 -0.21 -3.79 10.82
C THR A 274 -0.79 -5.15 11.12
N VAL A 275 -2.09 -5.28 10.88
CA VAL A 275 -2.76 -6.57 10.75
C VAL A 275 -2.97 -6.76 9.25
N VAL A 276 -2.38 -7.80 8.67
CA VAL A 276 -2.43 -8.03 7.22
C VAL A 276 -3.15 -9.35 6.97
N PHE A 277 -4.35 -9.26 6.43
CA PHE A 277 -5.14 -10.45 6.10
C PHE A 277 -4.68 -11.05 4.76
N ARG A 278 -4.65 -12.39 4.66
CA ARG A 278 -4.18 -13.11 3.48
C ARG A 278 -5.29 -13.42 2.48
#